data_c14178715b9dafb697c4ea5482dcff1d
#
_entry.id   c14178715b9dafb697c4ea5482dcff1d
#
_cell.length_a   1.000
_cell.length_b   1.000
_cell.length_c   1.000
_cell.angle_alpha   90.00
_cell.angle_beta   90.00
_cell.angle_gamma   90.00
#
_symmetry.space_group_name_H-M   'P 1'
#
loop_
_entity.id
_entity.type
_entity.pdbx_description
1 polymer ?
#
loop_
_entity_poly.entity_id
_entity_poly.type
_entity_poly.pdbx_seq_one_letter_code
_entity_poly.pdbx_strand_id
1 'polypeptide(L)'
;MNEYNIQTTSPSQDGKIKFRLAGYPRKHNEGRVEVFYNGEWGTICDDDFTLANAHVLCHHLGFVEALSWSHSAKYGPGTGKIWLDNVMCGGSENSIEKCVSRGWGNSDCTHQEDAGVVCKDERLPGFADSNIIESQVRLKGGAKTGEGRVEVLKESEWGTVCDDHWNLQSASVVCRELGFGTAKEALTGAKMGQGMGPIYMNEVQCRGDEKSLWDCPHKNITAKDCKHMEDASVICNIPYMGFEKSIRLTGGRTRLEGRVELLLSTGSGVRDWGLVCGDGWTSREAMVVCRQLGLGHASSGLRETWYWDSSNVTEMVLSGVKCKGDEMTLTDCQHHSVVSCKRAGAQFSAGVICSDTASDLVLNAPLVEQTVYIEDRPLHLLYCAAEENCLAKSAAQANWPYGHRRLLRFSSVIHNIGKADFRPRLGRHSWVWHECHRHYHSMDIFTYYDLLSLNGTKVADGHKASFCLEDTECHEGVSKQYECANFGEQGITVGCWDLYRHDIDCQWIDITDVKPGNYILQVIINPNFEVAESDFTNNAMRCYCKYDGNRVWLHKCHLGETGCCSLGLSDLPGSIKQLMGMK
;
A
#
# COMPACT_ATOMS: atom_id res chain seq x y z
N MET A 1 -26.20 -14.98 -70.72
CA MET A 1 -26.84 -14.29 -69.62
C MET A 1 -26.79 -15.26 -68.44
N ASN A 2 -25.78 -15.17 -67.62
CA ASN A 2 -25.61 -15.98 -66.43
C ASN A 2 -25.68 -15.04 -65.23
N GLU A 3 -26.78 -15.14 -64.47
CA GLU A 3 -26.91 -14.49 -63.20
C GLU A 3 -26.07 -15.21 -62.15
N TYR A 4 -25.10 -14.50 -61.59
CA TYR A 4 -24.38 -14.94 -60.40
C TYR A 4 -25.21 -14.63 -59.16
N ASN A 5 -25.75 -15.68 -58.53
CA ASN A 5 -26.35 -15.63 -57.20
C ASN A 5 -25.23 -15.41 -56.17
N ILE A 6 -25.20 -14.22 -55.62
CA ILE A 6 -24.41 -13.91 -54.41
C ILE A 6 -25.24 -14.34 -53.20
N GLN A 7 -24.94 -15.49 -52.65
CA GLN A 7 -25.42 -15.87 -51.31
C GLN A 7 -24.73 -15.00 -50.28
N THR A 8 -25.48 -14.03 -49.76
CA THR A 8 -25.11 -13.34 -48.53
C THR A 8 -25.40 -14.29 -47.37
N THR A 9 -24.34 -14.95 -46.86
CA THR A 9 -24.41 -15.60 -45.56
C THR A 9 -24.33 -14.52 -44.48
N SER A 10 -25.46 -14.33 -43.81
CA SER A 10 -25.52 -13.54 -42.57
C SER A 10 -24.61 -14.16 -41.52
N PRO A 11 -23.77 -13.37 -40.80
CA PRO A 11 -22.97 -13.91 -39.73
C PRO A 11 -23.86 -14.29 -38.55
N SER A 12 -23.66 -15.50 -38.07
CA SER A 12 -24.28 -16.04 -36.86
C SER A 12 -23.99 -15.17 -35.62
N GLN A 13 -25.03 -14.94 -34.83
CA GLN A 13 -25.08 -14.07 -33.64
C GLN A 13 -24.32 -14.63 -32.40
N ASP A 14 -23.06 -15.11 -32.49
CA ASP A 14 -22.37 -15.65 -31.32
C ASP A 14 -20.88 -15.23 -31.16
N GLY A 15 -20.52 -14.06 -31.68
CA GLY A 15 -19.14 -13.59 -31.61
C GLY A 15 -18.98 -12.15 -31.13
N LYS A 16 -19.54 -11.79 -29.98
CA LYS A 16 -19.27 -10.46 -29.40
C LYS A 16 -17.83 -10.41 -28.94
N ILE A 17 -17.01 -9.57 -29.59
CA ILE A 17 -15.63 -9.31 -29.19
C ILE A 17 -15.63 -8.78 -27.74
N LYS A 18 -14.75 -9.34 -26.89
CA LYS A 18 -14.63 -8.93 -25.49
C LYS A 18 -13.17 -8.52 -25.23
N PHE A 19 -12.99 -7.55 -24.37
CA PHE A 19 -11.68 -7.10 -23.92
C PHE A 19 -11.55 -7.27 -22.41
N ARG A 20 -10.32 -7.49 -21.95
CA ARG A 20 -9.98 -7.51 -20.54
C ARG A 20 -8.57 -7.00 -20.33
N LEU A 21 -8.30 -6.53 -19.13
CA LEU A 21 -6.94 -6.28 -18.64
C LEU A 21 -6.45 -7.53 -17.92
N ALA A 22 -5.26 -7.99 -18.28
CA ALA A 22 -4.65 -9.20 -17.76
C ALA A 22 -3.17 -8.97 -17.44
N GLY A 23 -2.49 -10.03 -17.02
CA GLY A 23 -1.06 -9.97 -16.71
C GLY A 23 -0.80 -9.50 -15.30
N TYR A 24 0.49 -9.32 -15.02
CA TYR A 24 0.99 -8.93 -13.72
C TYR A 24 2.27 -8.07 -13.88
N PRO A 25 2.48 -7.04 -13.06
CA PRO A 25 1.57 -6.51 -12.04
C PRO A 25 0.43 -5.72 -12.68
N ARG A 26 -0.77 -5.81 -12.14
CA ARG A 26 -1.89 -5.00 -12.63
C ARG A 26 -2.78 -4.53 -11.50
N LYS A 27 -3.47 -3.41 -11.74
CA LYS A 27 -4.63 -2.96 -10.96
C LYS A 27 -5.90 -3.19 -11.80
N HIS A 28 -7.06 -2.92 -11.21
CA HIS A 28 -8.34 -3.01 -11.93
C HIS A 28 -8.40 -2.14 -13.19
N ASN A 29 -7.62 -1.06 -13.23
CA ASN A 29 -7.56 -0.07 -14.30
C ASN A 29 -6.28 -0.15 -15.16
N GLU A 30 -5.41 -1.14 -14.95
CA GLU A 30 -4.19 -1.30 -15.74
C GLU A 30 -3.88 -2.78 -16.00
N GLY A 31 -3.19 -3.07 -17.10
CA GLY A 31 -2.77 -4.43 -17.45
C GLY A 31 -2.45 -4.60 -18.92
N ARG A 32 -2.00 -5.83 -19.28
CA ARG A 32 -1.90 -6.27 -20.67
C ARG A 32 -3.30 -6.34 -21.26
N VAL A 33 -3.45 -5.84 -22.47
CA VAL A 33 -4.74 -5.92 -23.18
C VAL A 33 -4.89 -7.31 -23.79
N GLU A 34 -5.97 -7.99 -23.41
CA GLU A 34 -6.37 -9.23 -24.03
C GLU A 34 -7.73 -9.08 -24.71
N VAL A 35 -7.86 -9.68 -25.88
CA VAL A 35 -9.07 -9.66 -26.69
C VAL A 35 -9.57 -11.08 -26.94
N PHE A 36 -10.86 -11.28 -26.74
CA PHE A 36 -11.56 -12.51 -27.08
C PHE A 36 -12.14 -12.39 -28.48
N TYR A 37 -11.59 -13.17 -29.40
CA TYR A 37 -12.01 -13.21 -30.80
C TYR A 37 -12.03 -14.64 -31.30
N ASN A 38 -13.03 -14.98 -32.08
CA ASN A 38 -13.22 -16.31 -32.69
C ASN A 38 -13.12 -17.48 -31.69
N GLY A 39 -13.66 -17.28 -30.46
CA GLY A 39 -13.71 -18.32 -29.43
C GLY A 39 -12.45 -18.43 -28.53
N GLU A 40 -11.39 -17.66 -28.80
CA GLU A 40 -10.12 -17.73 -28.06
C GLU A 40 -9.69 -16.37 -27.54
N TRP A 41 -9.04 -16.36 -26.37
CA TRP A 41 -8.34 -15.18 -25.84
C TRP A 41 -6.95 -15.08 -26.48
N GLY A 42 -6.54 -13.86 -26.78
CA GLY A 42 -5.21 -13.54 -27.28
C GLY A 42 -4.86 -12.08 -26.98
N THR A 43 -3.72 -11.61 -27.52
CA THR A 43 -3.15 -10.31 -27.18
C THR A 43 -3.20 -9.34 -28.36
N ILE A 44 -2.71 -8.12 -28.11
CA ILE A 44 -2.49 -7.06 -29.10
C ILE A 44 -1.01 -6.71 -29.07
N CYS A 45 -0.39 -6.63 -30.25
CA CYS A 45 1.00 -6.19 -30.40
C CYS A 45 1.16 -4.71 -30.06
N ASP A 46 2.32 -4.33 -29.57
CA ASP A 46 2.64 -2.94 -29.24
C ASP A 46 3.21 -2.13 -30.42
N ASP A 47 3.40 -2.75 -31.58
CA ASP A 47 3.84 -2.06 -32.80
C ASP A 47 2.82 -1.01 -33.24
N ASP A 48 3.28 0.22 -33.46
CA ASP A 48 2.44 1.41 -33.74
C ASP A 48 1.40 1.74 -32.66
N PHE A 49 1.46 1.09 -31.51
CA PHE A 49 0.53 1.34 -30.40
C PHE A 49 0.82 2.70 -29.74
N THR A 50 -0.20 3.51 -29.58
CA THR A 50 -0.09 4.89 -29.07
C THR A 50 -1.08 5.16 -27.93
N LEU A 51 -1.00 6.35 -27.35
CA LEU A 51 -1.98 6.79 -26.34
C LEU A 51 -3.40 6.87 -26.91
N ALA A 52 -3.56 7.13 -28.22
CA ALA A 52 -4.89 7.14 -28.87
C ALA A 52 -5.52 5.73 -28.85
N ASN A 53 -4.74 4.70 -29.10
CA ASN A 53 -5.18 3.30 -28.99
C ASN A 53 -5.60 2.97 -27.54
N ALA A 54 -4.77 3.40 -26.59
CA ALA A 54 -5.06 3.23 -25.16
C ALA A 54 -6.35 3.93 -24.75
N HIS A 55 -6.63 5.14 -25.25
CA HIS A 55 -7.91 5.84 -25.00
C HIS A 55 -9.11 5.04 -25.51
N VAL A 56 -9.06 4.54 -26.73
CA VAL A 56 -10.14 3.71 -27.32
C VAL A 56 -10.39 2.48 -26.47
N LEU A 57 -9.33 1.79 -26.02
CA LEU A 57 -9.45 0.61 -25.17
C LEU A 57 -9.99 0.93 -23.79
N CYS A 58 -9.48 1.98 -23.13
CA CYS A 58 -9.99 2.41 -21.83
C CYS A 58 -11.46 2.81 -21.89
N HIS A 59 -11.90 3.53 -22.94
CA HIS A 59 -13.31 3.84 -23.18
C HIS A 59 -14.15 2.57 -23.37
N HIS A 60 -13.67 1.60 -24.14
CA HIS A 60 -14.35 0.33 -24.33
C HIS A 60 -14.47 -0.47 -23.02
N LEU A 61 -13.48 -0.36 -22.13
CA LEU A 61 -13.47 -0.95 -20.80
C LEU A 61 -14.28 -0.14 -19.76
N GLY A 62 -14.89 0.98 -20.18
CA GLY A 62 -15.76 1.81 -19.32
C GLY A 62 -15.04 2.85 -18.47
N PHE A 63 -13.79 3.17 -18.78
CA PHE A 63 -13.05 4.26 -18.13
C PHE A 63 -13.15 5.56 -18.95
N VAL A 64 -12.93 6.71 -18.29
CA VAL A 64 -13.04 8.03 -18.94
C VAL A 64 -11.94 8.26 -19.96
N GLU A 65 -10.70 7.87 -19.64
CA GLU A 65 -9.53 8.08 -20.51
C GLU A 65 -8.37 7.16 -20.14
N ALA A 66 -7.36 7.04 -21.00
CA ALA A 66 -6.09 6.43 -20.67
C ALA A 66 -5.12 7.46 -20.08
N LEU A 67 -4.38 7.08 -19.05
CA LEU A 67 -3.26 7.85 -18.51
C LEU A 67 -1.97 7.56 -19.26
N SER A 68 -1.75 6.29 -19.62
CA SER A 68 -0.57 5.85 -20.34
C SER A 68 -0.81 4.50 -21.03
N TRP A 69 0.16 4.09 -21.82
CA TRP A 69 0.23 2.77 -22.42
C TRP A 69 1.62 2.18 -22.20
N SER A 70 1.79 0.90 -22.44
CA SER A 70 3.06 0.23 -22.26
C SER A 70 3.35 -0.77 -23.37
N HIS A 71 4.63 -0.93 -23.66
CA HIS A 71 5.20 -1.84 -24.64
C HIS A 71 6.07 -2.92 -23.97
N SER A 72 6.61 -3.81 -24.79
CA SER A 72 7.57 -4.86 -24.38
C SER A 72 7.03 -5.75 -23.26
N ALA A 73 5.75 -6.12 -23.38
CA ALA A 73 5.05 -6.98 -22.43
C ALA A 73 5.24 -6.56 -20.95
N LYS A 74 5.09 -5.27 -20.64
CA LYS A 74 5.27 -4.71 -19.27
C LYS A 74 4.49 -5.50 -18.21
N TYR A 75 3.31 -6.03 -18.55
CA TYR A 75 2.47 -6.82 -17.68
C TYR A 75 2.63 -8.34 -17.86
N GLY A 76 3.81 -8.77 -18.33
CA GLY A 76 4.13 -10.14 -18.68
C GLY A 76 3.60 -10.56 -20.06
N PRO A 77 4.28 -11.51 -20.71
CA PRO A 77 3.84 -12.05 -21.99
C PRO A 77 2.52 -12.80 -21.84
N GLY A 78 1.65 -12.63 -22.81
CA GLY A 78 0.41 -13.40 -22.91
C GLY A 78 0.62 -14.79 -23.48
N THR A 79 -0.49 -15.43 -23.81
CA THR A 79 -0.51 -16.76 -24.45
C THR A 79 -1.57 -16.81 -25.55
N GLY A 80 -1.45 -17.76 -26.45
CA GLY A 80 -2.40 -17.92 -27.55
C GLY A 80 -2.00 -17.14 -28.78
N LYS A 81 -2.97 -16.55 -29.48
CA LYS A 81 -2.72 -15.74 -30.68
C LYS A 81 -2.53 -14.27 -30.34
N ILE A 82 -1.70 -13.59 -31.14
CA ILE A 82 -1.71 -12.14 -31.21
C ILE A 82 -2.75 -11.77 -32.26
N TRP A 83 -3.89 -11.22 -31.80
CA TRP A 83 -5.04 -11.00 -32.66
C TRP A 83 -4.96 -9.72 -33.47
N LEU A 84 -4.33 -8.68 -32.95
CA LEU A 84 -4.19 -7.39 -33.62
C LEU A 84 -2.75 -6.91 -33.57
N ASP A 85 -2.34 -6.30 -34.67
CA ASP A 85 -0.98 -5.79 -34.89
C ASP A 85 -1.01 -4.52 -35.73
N ASN A 86 -0.04 -3.60 -35.51
CA ASN A 86 0.04 -2.28 -36.12
C ASN A 86 -1.30 -1.52 -36.05
N VAL A 87 -1.87 -1.46 -34.86
CA VAL A 87 -3.16 -0.80 -34.63
C VAL A 87 -2.98 0.70 -34.58
N MET A 88 -3.72 1.42 -35.40
CA MET A 88 -3.71 2.88 -35.45
C MET A 88 -5.12 3.43 -35.28
N CYS A 89 -5.36 4.04 -34.12
CA CYS A 89 -6.60 4.72 -33.76
C CYS A 89 -6.44 6.24 -33.78
N GLY A 90 -7.52 6.96 -34.09
CA GLY A 90 -7.60 8.40 -33.95
C GLY A 90 -7.88 8.86 -32.52
N GLY A 91 -8.34 7.96 -31.63
CA GLY A 91 -8.66 8.23 -30.22
C GLY A 91 -10.15 8.51 -29.93
N SER A 92 -10.99 8.62 -30.97
CA SER A 92 -12.44 8.89 -30.83
C SER A 92 -13.32 7.71 -31.21
N GLU A 93 -12.73 6.60 -31.64
CA GLU A 93 -13.45 5.39 -31.99
C GLU A 93 -14.08 4.76 -30.74
N ASN A 94 -15.27 4.20 -30.88
CA ASN A 94 -15.95 3.56 -29.76
C ASN A 94 -15.53 2.08 -29.56
N SER A 95 -14.68 1.55 -30.42
CA SER A 95 -14.07 0.22 -30.29
C SER A 95 -12.80 0.14 -31.14
N ILE A 96 -11.79 -0.60 -30.67
CA ILE A 96 -10.51 -0.81 -31.37
C ILE A 96 -10.68 -1.55 -32.70
N GLU A 97 -11.79 -2.28 -32.89
CA GLU A 97 -12.15 -2.93 -34.15
C GLU A 97 -12.32 -1.94 -35.32
N LYS A 98 -12.57 -0.67 -35.00
CA LYS A 98 -12.76 0.39 -35.98
C LYS A 98 -11.46 1.12 -36.33
N CYS A 99 -10.40 0.80 -35.63
CA CYS A 99 -9.07 1.32 -35.92
C CYS A 99 -8.45 0.57 -37.10
N VAL A 100 -7.52 1.21 -37.77
CA VAL A 100 -6.76 0.55 -38.85
C VAL A 100 -5.80 -0.45 -38.22
N SER A 101 -5.67 -1.66 -38.82
CA SER A 101 -4.73 -2.70 -38.38
C SER A 101 -4.36 -3.61 -39.56
N ARG A 102 -3.41 -4.54 -39.36
CA ARG A 102 -3.09 -5.59 -40.34
C ARG A 102 -4.20 -6.61 -40.54
N GLY A 103 -5.30 -6.52 -39.81
CA GLY A 103 -6.40 -7.47 -39.76
C GLY A 103 -6.20 -8.59 -38.74
N TRP A 104 -7.29 -9.22 -38.36
CA TRP A 104 -7.36 -10.19 -37.27
C TRP A 104 -6.48 -11.42 -37.52
N GLY A 105 -5.59 -11.71 -36.55
CA GLY A 105 -4.70 -12.87 -36.56
C GLY A 105 -3.48 -12.76 -37.49
N ASN A 106 -3.27 -11.60 -38.10
CA ASN A 106 -2.10 -11.30 -38.92
C ASN A 106 -1.09 -10.50 -38.13
N SER A 107 -0.09 -11.15 -37.53
CA SER A 107 0.95 -10.51 -36.75
C SER A 107 2.29 -11.21 -36.97
N ASP A 108 3.36 -10.43 -36.98
CA ASP A 108 4.75 -10.91 -36.95
C ASP A 108 5.42 -10.68 -35.60
N CYS A 109 4.65 -10.20 -34.60
CA CYS A 109 5.10 -9.99 -33.23
C CYS A 109 5.22 -11.29 -32.42
N THR A 110 5.97 -11.21 -31.38
CA THR A 110 6.04 -12.22 -30.32
C THR A 110 5.33 -11.70 -29.05
N HIS A 111 4.99 -12.56 -28.10
CA HIS A 111 4.39 -12.13 -26.83
C HIS A 111 5.32 -11.26 -25.94
N GLN A 112 6.57 -11.04 -26.35
CA GLN A 112 7.45 -10.05 -25.72
C GLN A 112 7.09 -8.60 -26.14
N GLU A 113 6.19 -8.45 -27.10
CA GLU A 113 5.72 -7.20 -27.67
C GLU A 113 4.22 -6.98 -27.39
N ASP A 114 3.69 -7.61 -26.34
CA ASP A 114 2.30 -7.44 -25.95
C ASP A 114 2.04 -6.04 -25.37
N ALA A 115 1.05 -5.34 -25.92
CA ALA A 115 0.63 -4.01 -25.47
C ALA A 115 -0.12 -4.03 -24.13
N GLY A 116 0.09 -2.99 -23.34
CA GLY A 116 -0.65 -2.75 -22.11
C GLY A 116 -1.16 -1.32 -21.99
N VAL A 117 -2.14 -1.09 -21.12
CA VAL A 117 -2.73 0.24 -20.87
C VAL A 117 -2.86 0.52 -19.39
N VAL A 118 -2.84 1.81 -19.04
CA VAL A 118 -3.21 2.35 -17.74
C VAL A 118 -4.36 3.31 -17.96
N CYS A 119 -5.54 2.96 -17.50
CA CYS A 119 -6.72 3.81 -17.59
C CYS A 119 -6.83 4.72 -16.35
N LYS A 120 -7.43 5.89 -16.51
CA LYS A 120 -7.77 6.75 -15.38
C LYS A 120 -8.81 6.03 -14.51
N ASP A 121 -8.62 6.09 -13.20
CA ASP A 121 -9.53 5.47 -12.24
C ASP A 121 -10.83 6.28 -12.05
N GLU A 122 -11.52 6.49 -13.18
CA GLU A 122 -12.78 7.23 -13.27
C GLU A 122 -13.65 6.56 -14.33
N ARG A 123 -14.91 6.24 -13.99
CA ARG A 123 -15.82 5.51 -14.86
C ARG A 123 -16.72 6.42 -15.68
N LEU A 124 -17.01 5.97 -16.90
CA LEU A 124 -18.02 6.59 -17.75
C LEU A 124 -19.42 6.44 -17.13
N PRO A 125 -20.29 7.47 -17.23
CA PRO A 125 -21.68 7.35 -16.77
C PRO A 125 -22.39 6.17 -17.42
N GLY A 126 -22.99 5.30 -16.61
CA GLY A 126 -23.70 4.10 -17.06
C GLY A 126 -22.86 2.81 -17.06
N PHE A 127 -21.55 2.89 -16.89
CA PHE A 127 -20.70 1.75 -16.53
C PHE A 127 -20.66 1.64 -15.01
N ALA A 128 -21.72 1.09 -14.42
CA ALA A 128 -21.75 0.80 -12.99
C ALA A 128 -20.74 -0.31 -12.66
N ASP A 129 -20.14 -0.23 -11.49
CA ASP A 129 -19.11 -1.12 -10.92
C ASP A 129 -19.55 -2.59 -10.71
N SER A 130 -20.44 -3.12 -11.54
CA SER A 130 -20.95 -4.48 -11.40
C SER A 130 -19.94 -5.58 -11.72
N ASN A 131 -18.68 -5.25 -12.06
CA ASN A 131 -17.61 -6.22 -12.32
C ASN A 131 -16.22 -5.77 -11.85
N ILE A 132 -16.08 -4.75 -11.02
CA ILE A 132 -14.90 -4.61 -10.18
C ILE A 132 -15.17 -5.49 -8.96
N ILE A 133 -14.82 -6.74 -9.07
CA ILE A 133 -14.40 -7.49 -7.90
C ILE A 133 -13.04 -6.85 -7.58
N GLU A 134 -13.02 -5.81 -6.73
CA GLU A 134 -11.81 -5.55 -5.94
C GLU A 134 -11.40 -6.92 -5.44
N SER A 135 -10.17 -7.32 -5.72
CA SER A 135 -9.73 -8.61 -5.23
C SER A 135 -10.01 -8.63 -3.73
N GLN A 136 -10.90 -9.51 -3.30
CA GLN A 136 -11.27 -9.64 -1.89
C GLN A 136 -10.16 -10.36 -1.12
N VAL A 137 -9.00 -10.54 -1.76
CA VAL A 137 -7.81 -11.19 -1.22
C VAL A 137 -6.60 -10.30 -1.45
N ARG A 138 -5.69 -10.27 -0.49
CA ARG A 138 -4.37 -9.62 -0.60
C ARG A 138 -3.30 -10.44 0.11
N LEU A 139 -2.03 -10.15 -0.22
CA LEU A 139 -0.87 -10.77 0.44
C LEU A 139 -0.11 -9.72 1.24
N LYS A 140 0.26 -10.05 2.47
CA LYS A 140 1.00 -9.18 3.39
C LYS A 140 2.18 -9.89 4.04
N GLY A 141 3.20 -9.14 4.44
CA GLY A 141 4.36 -9.66 5.18
C GLY A 141 5.36 -10.48 4.36
N GLY A 142 5.12 -10.70 3.06
CA GLY A 142 6.06 -11.38 2.19
C GLY A 142 7.25 -10.49 1.79
N ALA A 143 8.44 -11.09 1.62
CA ALA A 143 9.66 -10.40 1.23
C ALA A 143 9.74 -10.14 -0.28
N LYS A 144 8.94 -10.84 -1.07
CA LYS A 144 8.90 -10.73 -2.52
C LYS A 144 7.47 -10.61 -3.00
N THR A 145 7.34 -10.10 -4.22
CA THR A 145 6.04 -10.08 -4.90
C THR A 145 5.48 -11.49 -5.04
N GLY A 146 4.16 -11.64 -4.80
CA GLY A 146 3.47 -12.92 -4.92
C GLY A 146 3.70 -13.88 -3.76
N GLU A 147 4.28 -13.43 -2.67
CA GLU A 147 4.35 -14.17 -1.42
C GLU A 147 3.81 -13.35 -0.26
N GLY A 148 3.21 -14.00 0.70
CA GLY A 148 2.67 -13.32 1.88
C GLY A 148 1.63 -14.13 2.63
N ARG A 149 1.24 -13.59 3.80
CA ARG A 149 0.06 -13.99 4.55
C ARG A 149 -1.18 -13.67 3.74
N VAL A 150 -2.12 -14.59 3.69
CA VAL A 150 -3.40 -14.41 2.99
C VAL A 150 -4.36 -13.62 3.88
N GLU A 151 -4.81 -12.49 3.37
CA GLU A 151 -5.86 -11.69 4.00
C GLU A 151 -7.05 -11.55 3.06
N VAL A 152 -8.25 -11.61 3.62
CA VAL A 152 -9.53 -11.54 2.91
C VAL A 152 -10.36 -10.37 3.39
N LEU A 153 -11.08 -9.73 2.48
CA LEU A 153 -11.94 -8.59 2.76
C LEU A 153 -13.38 -9.02 3.02
N LYS A 154 -13.94 -8.61 4.15
CA LYS A 154 -15.36 -8.80 4.48
C LYS A 154 -15.92 -7.52 5.08
N GLU A 155 -17.04 -7.04 4.53
CA GLU A 155 -17.73 -5.82 5.04
C GLU A 155 -16.81 -4.62 5.24
N SER A 156 -15.84 -4.44 4.31
CA SER A 156 -14.82 -3.38 4.35
C SER A 156 -13.76 -3.53 5.44
N GLU A 157 -13.65 -4.70 6.07
CA GLU A 157 -12.61 -5.02 7.05
C GLU A 157 -11.75 -6.19 6.56
N TRP A 158 -10.42 -6.05 6.65
CA TRP A 158 -9.47 -7.11 6.32
C TRP A 158 -9.26 -8.04 7.50
N GLY A 159 -9.27 -9.34 7.24
CA GLY A 159 -8.97 -10.38 8.22
C GLY A 159 -8.18 -11.51 7.60
N THR A 160 -7.72 -12.45 8.42
CA THR A 160 -6.87 -13.55 7.99
C THR A 160 -7.63 -14.83 7.72
N VAL A 161 -6.91 -15.83 7.23
CA VAL A 161 -7.37 -17.19 6.95
C VAL A 161 -6.59 -18.13 7.84
N CYS A 162 -7.28 -19.01 8.57
CA CYS A 162 -6.67 -20.05 9.37
C CYS A 162 -6.00 -21.11 8.49
N ASP A 163 -4.91 -21.68 8.93
CA ASP A 163 -4.13 -22.65 8.15
C ASP A 163 -4.58 -24.11 8.33
N ASP A 164 -5.63 -24.35 9.12
CA ASP A 164 -6.25 -25.68 9.23
C ASP A 164 -6.70 -26.17 7.85
N HIS A 165 -6.18 -27.30 7.42
CA HIS A 165 -6.40 -27.87 6.08
C HIS A 165 -5.90 -27.01 4.91
N TRP A 166 -5.12 -25.96 5.16
CA TRP A 166 -4.53 -25.13 4.12
C TRP A 166 -3.63 -25.95 3.20
N ASN A 167 -3.85 -25.88 1.90
CA ASN A 167 -3.16 -26.71 0.93
C ASN A 167 -2.85 -25.97 -0.36
N LEU A 168 -2.11 -26.62 -1.26
CA LEU A 168 -1.67 -26.03 -2.52
C LEU A 168 -2.83 -25.67 -3.47
N GLN A 169 -3.97 -26.35 -3.39
CA GLN A 169 -5.15 -26.02 -4.20
C GLN A 169 -5.78 -24.71 -3.73
N SER A 170 -5.99 -24.55 -2.43
CA SER A 170 -6.49 -23.31 -1.83
C SER A 170 -5.52 -22.15 -2.08
N ALA A 171 -4.21 -22.38 -1.91
CA ALA A 171 -3.18 -21.40 -2.24
C ALA A 171 -3.20 -21.00 -3.73
N SER A 172 -3.46 -21.95 -4.65
CA SER A 172 -3.54 -21.67 -6.09
C SER A 172 -4.77 -20.84 -6.48
N VAL A 173 -5.88 -20.97 -5.74
CA VAL A 173 -7.04 -20.08 -5.92
C VAL A 173 -6.67 -18.64 -5.58
N VAL A 174 -6.00 -18.43 -4.43
CA VAL A 174 -5.48 -17.11 -4.03
C VAL A 174 -4.56 -16.52 -5.10
N CYS A 175 -3.57 -17.30 -5.57
CA CYS A 175 -2.62 -16.83 -6.57
C CYS A 175 -3.30 -16.44 -7.88
N ARG A 176 -4.32 -17.20 -8.32
CA ARG A 176 -5.06 -16.86 -9.54
C ARG A 176 -5.98 -15.66 -9.36
N GLU A 177 -6.66 -15.54 -8.23
CA GLU A 177 -7.48 -14.38 -7.93
C GLU A 177 -6.65 -13.09 -7.98
N LEU A 178 -5.39 -13.15 -7.51
CA LEU A 178 -4.42 -12.06 -7.57
C LEU A 178 -3.74 -11.88 -8.94
N GLY A 179 -4.00 -12.77 -9.90
CA GLY A 179 -3.42 -12.70 -11.24
C GLY A 179 -2.02 -13.31 -11.37
N PHE A 180 -1.54 -14.08 -10.37
CA PHE A 180 -0.21 -14.70 -10.40
C PHE A 180 -0.19 -16.09 -11.05
N GLY A 181 -1.21 -16.73 -11.36
CA GLY A 181 -1.23 -18.11 -11.84
C GLY A 181 -1.38 -19.11 -10.71
N THR A 182 -0.56 -20.15 -10.63
CA THR A 182 -0.66 -21.19 -9.59
C THR A 182 0.22 -20.89 -8.37
N ALA A 183 -0.07 -21.53 -7.24
CA ALA A 183 0.82 -21.49 -6.09
C ALA A 183 2.04 -22.41 -6.29
N LYS A 184 3.18 -21.95 -5.79
CA LYS A 184 4.40 -22.72 -5.62
C LYS A 184 4.39 -23.47 -4.28
N GLU A 185 3.97 -22.77 -3.22
CA GLU A 185 3.92 -23.32 -1.86
C GLU A 185 2.69 -22.80 -1.12
N ALA A 186 2.09 -23.67 -0.31
CA ALA A 186 1.12 -23.31 0.72
C ALA A 186 1.83 -23.40 2.08
N LEU A 187 1.83 -22.33 2.84
CA LEU A 187 2.58 -22.21 4.09
C LEU A 187 1.63 -22.10 5.28
N THR A 188 1.99 -22.73 6.38
CA THR A 188 1.25 -22.77 7.65
C THR A 188 2.09 -22.19 8.79
N GLY A 189 1.50 -21.99 9.97
CA GLY A 189 2.19 -21.48 11.16
C GLY A 189 2.65 -20.05 11.05
N ALA A 190 1.85 -19.20 10.42
CA ALA A 190 2.11 -17.77 10.24
C ALA A 190 3.53 -17.47 9.70
N LYS A 191 4.05 -18.27 8.77
CA LYS A 191 5.42 -18.13 8.24
C LYS A 191 5.70 -16.78 7.57
N MET A 192 4.67 -16.08 7.14
CA MET A 192 4.77 -14.73 6.58
C MET A 192 4.35 -13.63 7.58
N GLY A 193 4.44 -13.91 8.88
CA GLY A 193 4.04 -13.04 9.97
C GLY A 193 2.59 -13.29 10.40
N GLN A 194 2.26 -12.92 11.64
CA GLN A 194 0.90 -12.99 12.19
C GLN A 194 0.10 -11.77 11.73
N GLY A 195 -1.20 -11.95 11.50
CA GLY A 195 -2.12 -10.86 11.24
C GLY A 195 -2.67 -10.22 12.50
N MET A 196 -3.52 -9.23 12.30
CA MET A 196 -4.30 -8.56 13.34
C MET A 196 -5.76 -8.49 12.91
N GLY A 197 -6.67 -8.42 13.87
CA GLY A 197 -8.11 -8.33 13.61
C GLY A 197 -8.78 -9.69 13.52
N PRO A 198 -9.89 -9.81 12.78
CA PRO A 198 -10.64 -11.05 12.71
C PRO A 198 -9.94 -12.11 11.86
N ILE A 199 -10.19 -13.37 12.21
CA ILE A 199 -9.91 -14.50 11.33
C ILE A 199 -11.25 -14.89 10.72
N TYR A 200 -11.39 -14.83 9.39
CA TYR A 200 -12.70 -14.98 8.74
C TYR A 200 -12.99 -16.40 8.24
N MET A 201 -11.95 -17.13 7.90
CA MET A 201 -12.12 -18.44 7.25
C MET A 201 -11.29 -19.51 7.94
N ASN A 202 -11.89 -20.67 8.18
CA ASN A 202 -11.21 -21.86 8.69
C ASN A 202 -11.53 -23.09 7.83
N GLU A 203 -10.64 -24.08 7.83
CA GLU A 203 -10.78 -25.33 7.08
C GLU A 203 -11.14 -25.08 5.60
N VAL A 204 -10.42 -24.16 4.95
CA VAL A 204 -10.66 -23.81 3.54
C VAL A 204 -10.27 -24.98 2.63
N GLN A 205 -11.23 -25.50 1.88
CA GLN A 205 -11.06 -26.65 1.00
C GLN A 205 -11.48 -26.33 -0.43
N CYS A 206 -10.56 -25.76 -1.20
CA CYS A 206 -10.79 -25.47 -2.61
C CYS A 206 -10.54 -26.71 -3.49
N ARG A 207 -11.24 -26.80 -4.61
CA ARG A 207 -10.96 -27.77 -5.68
C ARG A 207 -9.82 -27.31 -6.56
N GLY A 208 -9.57 -25.99 -6.56
CA GLY A 208 -8.48 -25.37 -7.29
C GLY A 208 -8.92 -24.66 -8.59
N ASP A 209 -10.20 -24.62 -8.95
CA ASP A 209 -10.77 -23.98 -10.14
C ASP A 209 -11.68 -22.79 -9.82
N GLU A 210 -11.90 -22.50 -8.53
CA GLU A 210 -12.72 -21.38 -8.08
C GLU A 210 -12.16 -20.04 -8.54
N LYS A 211 -13.04 -19.06 -8.72
CA LYS A 211 -12.66 -17.70 -9.14
C LYS A 211 -12.19 -16.84 -7.97
N SER A 212 -12.74 -17.08 -6.79
CA SER A 212 -12.40 -16.39 -5.55
C SER A 212 -12.23 -17.38 -4.42
N LEU A 213 -11.38 -17.05 -3.44
CA LEU A 213 -11.22 -17.83 -2.21
C LEU A 213 -12.54 -17.93 -1.44
N TRP A 214 -13.41 -16.91 -1.53
CA TRP A 214 -14.73 -16.91 -0.91
C TRP A 214 -15.68 -17.95 -1.50
N ASP A 215 -15.44 -18.41 -2.73
CA ASP A 215 -16.23 -19.47 -3.37
C ASP A 215 -15.86 -20.86 -2.87
N CYS A 216 -14.75 -21.00 -2.15
CA CYS A 216 -14.31 -22.27 -1.59
C CYS A 216 -15.14 -22.67 -0.36
N PRO A 217 -15.46 -23.96 -0.18
CA PRO A 217 -16.02 -24.43 1.08
C PRO A 217 -15.11 -24.11 2.26
N HIS A 218 -15.66 -23.50 3.30
CA HIS A 218 -14.96 -23.12 4.52
C HIS A 218 -15.91 -23.09 5.71
N LYS A 219 -15.35 -23.11 6.93
CA LYS A 219 -16.09 -22.89 8.17
C LYS A 219 -15.94 -21.45 8.62
N ASN A 220 -17.02 -20.86 9.12
CA ASN A 220 -16.95 -19.60 9.85
C ASN A 220 -16.35 -19.86 11.24
N ILE A 221 -15.44 -19.02 11.66
CA ILE A 221 -14.72 -19.21 12.93
C ILE A 221 -15.52 -18.65 14.09
N THR A 222 -15.52 -19.40 15.21
CA THR A 222 -15.69 -18.85 16.56
C THR A 222 -14.30 -18.60 17.15
N ALA A 223 -14.15 -17.54 17.94
CA ALA A 223 -12.86 -17.04 18.45
C ALA A 223 -12.00 -18.04 19.29
N LYS A 224 -12.40 -19.30 19.37
CA LYS A 224 -11.69 -20.35 20.10
C LYS A 224 -10.96 -21.36 19.21
N ASP A 225 -11.21 -21.34 17.90
CA ASP A 225 -10.83 -22.44 17.03
C ASP A 225 -9.54 -22.18 16.24
N CYS A 226 -9.03 -20.95 16.22
CA CYS A 226 -7.80 -20.58 15.51
C CYS A 226 -7.18 -19.30 16.09
N LYS A 227 -5.88 -19.19 16.06
CA LYS A 227 -5.11 -18.02 16.50
C LYS A 227 -4.25 -17.49 15.34
N HIS A 228 -3.81 -16.24 15.39
CA HIS A 228 -2.97 -15.66 14.35
C HIS A 228 -1.60 -16.34 14.16
N MET A 229 -1.15 -17.16 15.11
CA MET A 229 0.01 -18.03 14.92
C MET A 229 -0.26 -19.17 13.92
N GLU A 230 -1.51 -19.36 13.52
CA GLU A 230 -2.00 -20.34 12.55
C GLU A 230 -2.52 -19.63 11.27
N ASP A 231 -2.01 -18.43 10.97
CA ASP A 231 -2.38 -17.71 9.74
C ASP A 231 -1.79 -18.38 8.50
N ALA A 232 -2.64 -18.62 7.50
CA ALA A 232 -2.27 -19.20 6.22
C ALA A 232 -1.46 -18.22 5.36
N SER A 233 -0.48 -18.74 4.63
CA SER A 233 0.36 -17.96 3.74
C SER A 233 0.62 -18.70 2.42
N VAL A 234 1.03 -17.97 1.38
CA VAL A 234 1.31 -18.54 0.07
C VAL A 234 2.61 -18.00 -0.53
N ILE A 235 3.19 -18.81 -1.43
CA ILE A 235 4.17 -18.37 -2.42
C ILE A 235 3.61 -18.73 -3.79
N CYS A 236 3.36 -17.72 -4.64
CA CYS A 236 2.84 -17.90 -5.98
C CYS A 236 3.94 -18.13 -7.01
N ASN A 237 3.63 -18.86 -8.09
CA ASN A 237 4.45 -18.90 -9.28
C ASN A 237 4.26 -17.60 -10.06
N ILE A 238 5.31 -16.76 -10.11
CA ILE A 238 5.27 -15.52 -10.86
C ILE A 238 5.96 -15.70 -12.19
N PRO A 239 5.32 -15.31 -13.31
CA PRO A 239 6.01 -15.21 -14.58
C PRO A 239 7.19 -14.24 -14.47
N TYR A 240 8.34 -14.61 -15.04
CA TYR A 240 9.50 -13.74 -15.09
C TYR A 240 9.18 -12.47 -15.88
N MET A 241 9.28 -11.30 -15.25
CA MET A 241 8.86 -10.03 -15.84
C MET A 241 10.03 -9.15 -16.29
N GLY A 242 11.26 -9.47 -15.89
CA GLY A 242 12.47 -8.77 -16.31
C GLY A 242 12.67 -7.37 -15.70
N PHE A 243 11.86 -6.97 -14.72
CA PHE A 243 11.98 -5.65 -14.07
C PHE A 243 13.31 -5.43 -13.40
N GLU A 244 13.92 -6.49 -12.87
CA GLU A 244 15.24 -6.47 -12.25
C GLU A 244 16.37 -6.14 -13.23
N LYS A 245 16.15 -6.24 -14.54
CA LYS A 245 17.15 -5.88 -15.55
C LYS A 245 17.29 -4.37 -15.77
N SER A 246 16.29 -3.60 -15.37
CA SER A 246 16.27 -2.15 -15.52
C SER A 246 16.81 -1.40 -14.31
N ILE A 247 17.19 -2.10 -13.24
CA ILE A 247 17.71 -1.54 -12.00
C ILE A 247 18.85 -2.40 -11.47
N ARG A 248 19.82 -1.77 -10.82
CA ARG A 248 20.92 -2.48 -10.13
C ARG A 248 21.42 -1.70 -8.93
N LEU A 249 22.13 -2.41 -8.05
CA LEU A 249 22.91 -1.82 -6.96
C LEU A 249 24.39 -1.88 -7.28
N THR A 250 25.11 -0.80 -6.99
CA THR A 250 26.55 -0.71 -7.23
C THR A 250 27.27 -0.22 -5.98
N GLY A 251 28.51 -0.68 -5.78
CA GLY A 251 29.43 -0.21 -4.74
C GLY A 251 29.17 -0.72 -3.33
N GLY A 252 28.13 -1.50 -3.09
CA GLY A 252 27.85 -2.06 -1.78
C GLY A 252 28.87 -3.13 -1.36
N ARG A 253 29.00 -3.38 -0.07
CA ARG A 253 29.84 -4.45 0.52
C ARG A 253 29.24 -5.83 0.28
N THR A 254 27.92 -5.88 0.11
CA THR A 254 27.16 -7.09 -0.19
C THR A 254 26.23 -6.85 -1.36
N ARG A 255 25.64 -7.92 -1.90
CA ARG A 255 24.61 -7.81 -2.95
C ARG A 255 23.32 -7.15 -2.50
N LEU A 256 23.12 -7.02 -1.18
CA LEU A 256 21.91 -6.47 -0.57
C LEU A 256 21.98 -4.96 -0.36
N GLU A 257 23.11 -4.32 -0.65
CA GLU A 257 23.29 -2.88 -0.45
C GLU A 257 24.00 -2.23 -1.62
N GLY A 258 23.72 -0.96 -1.84
CA GLY A 258 24.44 -0.18 -2.83
C GLY A 258 23.71 1.07 -3.26
N ARG A 259 24.36 1.79 -4.16
CA ARG A 259 23.81 2.91 -4.88
C ARG A 259 22.84 2.41 -5.94
N VAL A 260 21.68 3.04 -6.06
CA VAL A 260 20.64 2.69 -7.02
C VAL A 260 20.98 3.27 -8.39
N GLU A 261 21.08 2.43 -9.39
CA GLU A 261 21.24 2.80 -10.79
C GLU A 261 20.09 2.25 -11.63
N LEU A 262 19.52 3.08 -12.51
CA LEU A 262 18.43 2.75 -13.41
C LEU A 262 18.89 2.75 -14.86
N LEU A 263 18.41 1.79 -15.64
CA LEU A 263 18.60 1.72 -17.08
C LEU A 263 17.40 2.35 -17.77
N LEU A 264 17.55 3.58 -18.22
CA LEU A 264 16.50 4.32 -18.92
C LEU A 264 16.88 4.57 -20.38
N SER A 265 15.87 4.69 -21.25
CA SER A 265 16.07 5.14 -22.62
C SER A 265 16.31 6.65 -22.61
N THR A 266 17.46 7.08 -23.14
CA THR A 266 17.72 8.48 -23.43
C THR A 266 16.89 8.91 -24.64
N GLY A 267 16.68 10.24 -24.82
CA GLY A 267 15.93 10.78 -25.97
C GLY A 267 16.52 10.43 -27.35
N SER A 268 17.70 9.80 -27.38
CA SER A 268 18.36 9.28 -28.59
C SER A 268 18.03 7.79 -28.86
N GLY A 269 17.16 7.16 -28.04
CA GLY A 269 16.83 5.73 -28.15
C GLY A 269 17.91 4.78 -27.61
N VAL A 270 19.02 5.31 -27.09
CA VAL A 270 20.05 4.52 -26.43
C VAL A 270 19.66 4.32 -24.97
N ARG A 271 19.75 3.07 -24.48
CA ARG A 271 19.58 2.76 -23.06
C ARG A 271 20.92 2.94 -22.35
N ASP A 272 20.95 3.77 -21.34
CA ASP A 272 22.13 3.95 -20.49
C ASP A 272 21.78 3.98 -19.01
N TRP A 273 22.78 3.66 -18.18
CA TRP A 273 22.63 3.67 -16.72
C TRP A 273 22.74 5.08 -16.18
N GLY A 274 21.86 5.41 -15.25
CA GLY A 274 21.85 6.69 -14.56
C GLY A 274 21.52 6.57 -13.08
N LEU A 275 21.77 7.64 -12.33
CA LEU A 275 21.59 7.73 -10.90
C LEU A 275 20.19 8.24 -10.53
N VAL A 276 19.73 7.84 -9.36
CA VAL A 276 18.53 8.38 -8.72
C VAL A 276 18.92 9.42 -7.69
N CYS A 277 18.28 10.57 -7.71
CA CYS A 277 18.52 11.64 -6.75
C CYS A 277 18.09 11.25 -5.33
N GLY A 278 18.96 11.47 -4.35
CA GLY A 278 18.71 11.13 -2.94
C GLY A 278 17.83 12.14 -2.20
N ASP A 279 17.50 13.28 -2.83
CA ASP A 279 16.65 14.30 -2.19
C ASP A 279 15.24 13.76 -1.94
N GLY A 280 14.83 13.73 -0.67
CA GLY A 280 13.52 13.23 -0.26
C GLY A 280 13.39 11.70 -0.27
N TRP A 281 14.49 10.96 -0.49
CA TRP A 281 14.52 9.50 -0.45
C TRP A 281 14.22 8.97 0.96
N THR A 282 13.35 7.99 1.08
CA THR A 282 12.92 7.39 2.35
C THR A 282 12.96 5.86 2.28
N SER A 283 12.57 5.20 3.36
CA SER A 283 12.44 3.75 3.39
C SER A 283 11.33 3.22 2.46
N ARG A 284 10.35 4.04 2.07
CA ARG A 284 9.31 3.67 1.10
C ARG A 284 9.89 3.44 -0.30
N GLU A 285 10.70 4.37 -0.77
CA GLU A 285 11.38 4.26 -2.07
C GLU A 285 12.37 3.09 -2.06
N ALA A 286 13.11 2.94 -0.94
CA ALA A 286 14.03 1.82 -0.75
C ALA A 286 13.30 0.46 -0.80
N MET A 287 12.10 0.37 -0.21
CA MET A 287 11.26 -0.83 -0.23
C MET A 287 10.86 -1.24 -1.66
N VAL A 288 10.48 -0.29 -2.50
CA VAL A 288 10.16 -0.54 -3.90
C VAL A 288 11.39 -1.08 -4.65
N VAL A 289 12.57 -0.47 -4.44
CA VAL A 289 13.83 -0.92 -5.05
C VAL A 289 14.19 -2.34 -4.63
N CYS A 290 14.17 -2.63 -3.32
CA CYS A 290 14.53 -3.96 -2.81
C CYS A 290 13.59 -5.03 -3.35
N ARG A 291 12.28 -4.74 -3.42
CA ARG A 291 11.27 -5.63 -3.99
C ARG A 291 11.48 -5.84 -5.50
N GLN A 292 11.69 -4.76 -6.26
CA GLN A 292 11.93 -4.83 -7.70
C GLN A 292 13.15 -5.70 -8.04
N LEU A 293 14.20 -5.63 -7.20
CA LEU A 293 15.41 -6.47 -7.33
C LEU A 293 15.23 -7.90 -6.81
N GLY A 294 14.09 -8.23 -6.19
CA GLY A 294 13.87 -9.52 -5.53
C GLY A 294 14.76 -9.76 -4.32
N LEU A 295 15.25 -8.69 -3.67
CA LEU A 295 16.16 -8.73 -2.53
C LEU A 295 15.44 -8.64 -1.17
N GLY A 296 14.12 -8.71 -1.15
CA GLY A 296 13.31 -8.69 0.05
C GLY A 296 12.84 -7.30 0.44
N HIS A 297 12.86 -7.01 1.73
CA HIS A 297 12.44 -5.74 2.31
C HIS A 297 13.58 -4.72 2.32
N ALA A 298 13.26 -3.43 2.46
CA ALA A 298 14.25 -2.43 2.81
C ALA A 298 14.61 -2.53 4.30
N SER A 299 15.88 -2.42 4.61
CA SER A 299 16.36 -2.12 5.95
C SER A 299 16.63 -0.63 6.11
N SER A 300 17.10 0.04 5.05
CA SER A 300 17.36 1.48 5.09
C SER A 300 17.35 2.10 3.69
N GLY A 301 16.81 3.31 3.59
CA GLY A 301 16.97 4.21 2.46
C GLY A 301 18.07 5.24 2.74
N LEU A 302 19.03 5.37 1.85
CA LEU A 302 20.18 6.26 1.99
C LEU A 302 20.04 7.46 1.06
N ARG A 303 20.10 8.68 1.60
CA ARG A 303 20.01 9.95 0.84
C ARG A 303 21.37 10.42 0.34
N GLU A 304 22.41 9.89 0.91
CA GLU A 304 23.82 10.09 0.56
C GLU A 304 24.52 8.75 0.65
N THR A 305 25.34 8.42 -0.32
CA THR A 305 25.96 7.10 -0.38
C THR A 305 27.47 7.18 -0.37
N TRP A 306 28.09 6.31 0.41
CA TRP A 306 29.54 6.07 0.39
C TRP A 306 30.01 5.34 -0.88
N TYR A 307 29.06 4.98 -1.75
CA TYR A 307 29.28 4.18 -2.95
C TYR A 307 29.44 5.04 -4.21
N TRP A 308 29.64 6.34 -4.07
CA TRP A 308 29.64 7.30 -5.18
C TRP A 308 30.78 7.10 -6.19
N ASP A 309 31.88 6.46 -5.77
CA ASP A 309 33.05 6.15 -6.59
C ASP A 309 33.02 4.74 -7.22
N SER A 310 31.94 4.00 -7.02
CA SER A 310 31.87 2.58 -7.37
C SER A 310 31.60 2.31 -8.86
N SER A 311 31.16 3.31 -9.61
CA SER A 311 30.93 3.20 -11.06
C SER A 311 31.15 4.54 -11.77
N ASN A 312 31.34 4.50 -13.08
CA ASN A 312 31.49 5.68 -13.93
C ASN A 312 30.16 6.41 -14.20
N VAL A 313 29.04 5.92 -13.64
CA VAL A 313 27.73 6.54 -13.80
C VAL A 313 27.66 7.78 -12.91
N THR A 314 27.48 8.94 -13.52
CA THR A 314 27.44 10.24 -12.84
C THR A 314 26.18 11.04 -13.14
N GLU A 315 25.45 10.70 -14.18
CA GLU A 315 24.25 11.40 -14.63
C GLU A 315 23.04 11.03 -13.76
N MET A 316 22.33 12.04 -13.27
CA MET A 316 21.06 11.87 -12.57
C MET A 316 19.93 11.76 -13.59
N VAL A 317 19.21 10.65 -13.58
CA VAL A 317 18.12 10.36 -14.54
C VAL A 317 16.73 10.38 -13.91
N LEU A 318 16.64 10.37 -12.59
CA LEU A 318 15.39 10.40 -11.86
C LEU A 318 15.50 11.23 -10.57
N SER A 319 14.51 12.08 -10.31
CA SER A 319 14.46 12.94 -9.12
C SER A 319 13.06 13.14 -8.58
N GLY A 320 12.96 13.53 -7.31
CA GLY A 320 11.67 13.80 -6.67
C GLY A 320 10.79 12.56 -6.53
N VAL A 321 11.40 11.39 -6.42
CA VAL A 321 10.68 10.12 -6.33
C VAL A 321 9.88 10.06 -5.03
N LYS A 322 8.59 9.69 -5.17
CA LYS A 322 7.65 9.50 -4.07
C LYS A 322 6.82 8.26 -4.32
N CYS A 323 7.10 7.24 -3.53
CA CYS A 323 6.43 5.95 -3.60
C CYS A 323 5.38 5.80 -2.49
N LYS A 324 4.36 4.99 -2.75
CA LYS A 324 3.43 4.50 -1.71
C LYS A 324 4.02 3.31 -0.96
N GLY A 325 4.95 2.57 -1.61
CA GLY A 325 5.61 1.40 -1.07
C GLY A 325 5.10 0.07 -1.64
N ASP A 326 4.04 0.09 -2.44
CA ASP A 326 3.42 -1.08 -3.07
C ASP A 326 3.68 -1.18 -4.58
N GLU A 327 4.35 -0.18 -5.16
CA GLU A 327 4.68 -0.17 -6.59
C GLU A 327 5.64 -1.31 -6.95
N MET A 328 5.55 -1.76 -8.19
CA MET A 328 6.35 -2.87 -8.71
C MET A 328 7.71 -2.44 -9.21
N THR A 329 7.78 -1.24 -9.75
CA THR A 329 9.02 -0.64 -10.25
C THR A 329 9.17 0.78 -9.71
N LEU A 330 10.40 1.23 -9.56
CA LEU A 330 10.69 2.58 -9.11
C LEU A 330 10.15 3.65 -10.07
N THR A 331 10.02 3.33 -11.34
CA THR A 331 9.47 4.22 -12.36
C THR A 331 7.95 4.38 -12.28
N ASP A 332 7.26 3.50 -11.54
CA ASP A 332 5.82 3.61 -11.30
C ASP A 332 5.50 4.59 -10.16
N CYS A 333 6.49 4.96 -9.35
CA CYS A 333 6.36 5.99 -8.32
C CYS A 333 6.20 7.38 -8.94
N GLN A 334 5.58 8.30 -8.23
CA GLN A 334 5.57 9.72 -8.62
C GLN A 334 7.00 10.24 -8.67
N HIS A 335 7.35 11.00 -9.69
CA HIS A 335 8.65 11.63 -9.84
C HIS A 335 8.55 12.93 -10.67
N HIS A 336 9.60 13.72 -10.67
CA HIS A 336 9.64 14.93 -11.49
C HIS A 336 9.70 14.58 -12.98
N SER A 337 8.98 15.31 -13.81
CA SER A 337 9.04 15.19 -15.27
C SER A 337 10.38 15.68 -15.86
N VAL A 338 11.05 16.58 -15.15
CA VAL A 338 12.39 17.07 -15.46
C VAL A 338 13.29 16.86 -14.26
N VAL A 339 14.44 16.23 -14.46
CA VAL A 339 15.38 15.92 -13.37
C VAL A 339 15.86 17.22 -12.71
N SER A 340 15.65 17.33 -11.40
CA SER A 340 16.06 18.46 -10.58
C SER A 340 16.49 17.99 -9.20
N CYS A 341 17.80 18.00 -8.94
CA CYS A 341 18.39 17.65 -7.64
C CYS A 341 18.89 18.92 -6.96
N LYS A 342 18.56 19.11 -5.69
CA LYS A 342 19.02 20.28 -4.91
C LYS A 342 20.52 20.26 -4.67
N ARG A 343 21.11 19.08 -4.59
CA ARG A 343 22.55 18.84 -4.36
C ARG A 343 23.12 18.11 -5.57
N ALA A 344 24.22 18.64 -6.11
CA ALA A 344 24.91 18.05 -7.24
C ALA A 344 25.97 17.04 -6.81
N GLY A 345 26.16 16.00 -7.62
CA GLY A 345 27.24 15.03 -7.44
C GLY A 345 26.73 13.63 -7.08
N ALA A 346 27.47 12.61 -7.49
CA ALA A 346 27.09 11.20 -7.35
C ALA A 346 26.96 10.76 -5.87
N GLN A 347 27.63 11.43 -4.95
CA GLN A 347 27.52 11.17 -3.49
C GLN A 347 26.11 11.46 -2.95
N PHE A 348 25.31 12.29 -3.63
CA PHE A 348 23.93 12.60 -3.26
C PHE A 348 22.91 11.73 -4.00
N SER A 349 23.37 10.64 -4.58
CA SER A 349 22.49 9.63 -5.17
C SER A 349 21.83 8.77 -4.10
N ALA A 350 20.64 8.28 -4.43
CA ALA A 350 19.90 7.35 -3.60
C ALA A 350 20.61 6.01 -3.48
N GLY A 351 20.59 5.44 -2.28
CA GLY A 351 21.07 4.10 -2.01
C GLY A 351 20.10 3.32 -1.15
N VAL A 352 20.28 2.02 -1.09
CA VAL A 352 19.45 1.12 -0.29
C VAL A 352 20.29 0.06 0.43
N ILE A 353 19.73 -0.41 1.55
CA ILE A 353 20.14 -1.63 2.23
C ILE A 353 18.90 -2.51 2.31
N CYS A 354 18.97 -3.69 1.72
CA CYS A 354 17.88 -4.66 1.72
C CYS A 354 18.08 -5.75 2.79
N SER A 355 16.98 -6.39 3.21
CA SER A 355 16.96 -7.45 4.23
C SER A 355 15.88 -8.48 3.90
N ASP A 356 16.09 -9.71 4.33
CA ASP A 356 15.09 -10.78 4.21
C ASP A 356 13.94 -10.62 5.22
N THR A 357 14.11 -9.78 6.24
CA THR A 357 13.14 -9.53 7.30
C THR A 357 12.93 -8.04 7.54
N ALA A 358 11.73 -7.67 7.98
CA ALA A 358 11.40 -6.31 8.39
C ALA A 358 10.43 -6.33 9.57
N SER A 359 10.40 -5.24 10.34
CA SER A 359 9.34 -4.95 11.31
C SER A 359 8.03 -4.63 10.60
N ASP A 360 6.94 -4.67 11.35
CA ASP A 360 5.60 -4.31 10.87
C ASP A 360 4.78 -3.83 12.06
N LEU A 361 4.60 -2.53 12.17
CA LEU A 361 3.91 -1.91 13.30
C LEU A 361 2.42 -1.74 12.99
N VAL A 362 1.58 -2.19 13.91
CA VAL A 362 0.13 -2.10 13.77
C VAL A 362 -0.51 -1.58 15.05
N LEU A 363 -1.39 -0.59 14.91
CA LEU A 363 -2.15 -0.02 16.02
C LEU A 363 -3.35 -0.89 16.36
N ASN A 364 -3.62 -1.08 17.65
CA ASN A 364 -4.84 -1.71 18.13
C ASN A 364 -6.02 -0.72 18.08
N ALA A 365 -6.71 -0.66 16.96
CA ALA A 365 -7.82 0.25 16.73
C ALA A 365 -8.99 0.06 17.71
N PRO A 366 -9.43 -1.17 18.06
CA PRO A 366 -10.47 -1.39 19.07
C PRO A 366 -10.14 -0.79 20.45
N LEU A 367 -8.87 -0.80 20.88
CA LEU A 367 -8.48 -0.22 22.16
C LEU A 367 -8.65 1.30 22.17
N VAL A 368 -8.29 1.98 21.09
CA VAL A 368 -8.48 3.44 20.95
C VAL A 368 -9.96 3.78 21.05
N GLU A 369 -10.83 3.03 20.36
CA GLU A 369 -12.29 3.20 20.40
C GLU A 369 -12.86 3.02 21.82
N GLN A 370 -12.38 2.03 22.56
CA GLN A 370 -12.86 1.70 23.90
C GLN A 370 -12.36 2.64 24.99
N THR A 371 -11.21 3.27 24.80
CA THR A 371 -10.53 4.05 25.86
C THR A 371 -10.65 5.56 25.70
N VAL A 372 -11.28 6.03 24.61
CA VAL A 372 -11.42 7.46 24.35
C VAL A 372 -12.32 8.16 25.38
N TYR A 373 -11.86 9.31 25.87
CA TYR A 373 -12.65 10.18 26.75
C TYR A 373 -12.17 11.63 26.68
N ILE A 374 -12.90 12.53 27.34
CA ILE A 374 -12.54 13.94 27.45
C ILE A 374 -12.13 14.24 28.91
N GLU A 375 -11.03 14.97 29.05
CA GLU A 375 -10.57 15.51 30.33
C GLU A 375 -10.38 17.03 30.21
N ASP A 376 -10.98 17.79 31.16
CA ASP A 376 -10.65 19.20 31.36
C ASP A 376 -9.50 19.28 32.37
N ARG A 377 -8.26 19.48 31.90
CA ARG A 377 -7.06 19.48 32.74
C ARG A 377 -6.60 20.92 33.06
N PRO A 378 -6.36 21.24 34.34
CA PRO A 378 -5.87 22.56 34.74
C PRO A 378 -4.50 22.90 34.14
N LEU A 379 -4.30 24.15 33.71
CA LEU A 379 -3.08 24.62 33.10
C LEU A 379 -1.82 24.41 33.95
N HIS A 380 -1.93 24.57 35.28
CA HIS A 380 -0.79 24.36 36.17
C HIS A 380 -0.24 22.91 36.18
N LEU A 381 -0.97 21.95 35.64
CA LEU A 381 -0.53 20.56 35.48
C LEU A 381 0.00 20.27 34.04
N LEU A 382 0.07 21.28 33.16
CA LEU A 382 0.38 21.13 31.74
C LEU A 382 1.66 21.86 31.33
N TYR A 383 2.54 22.26 32.27
CA TYR A 383 3.80 22.93 31.91
C TYR A 383 4.69 22.05 30.99
N CYS A 384 4.86 20.78 31.34
CA CYS A 384 5.59 19.83 30.50
C CYS A 384 4.98 19.71 29.10
N ALA A 385 3.68 19.55 29.01
CA ALA A 385 2.96 19.47 27.75
C ALA A 385 3.11 20.74 26.88
N ALA A 386 3.22 21.91 27.51
CA ALA A 386 3.48 23.15 26.81
C ALA A 386 4.89 23.23 26.25
N GLU A 387 5.89 22.76 27.00
CA GLU A 387 7.30 22.68 26.56
C GLU A 387 7.47 21.69 25.40
N GLU A 388 6.72 20.59 25.41
CA GLU A 388 6.71 19.56 24.38
C GLU A 388 5.87 19.90 23.14
N ASN A 389 5.21 21.05 23.13
CA ASN A 389 4.30 21.46 22.06
C ASN A 389 3.12 20.48 21.83
N CYS A 390 2.64 19.84 22.89
CA CYS A 390 1.49 18.92 22.86
C CYS A 390 0.14 19.61 23.08
N LEU A 391 0.11 20.93 23.12
CA LEU A 391 -1.10 21.74 23.26
C LEU A 391 -1.37 22.55 21.99
N ALA A 392 -2.63 22.92 21.78
CA ALA A 392 -3.00 23.82 20.69
C ALA A 392 -2.32 25.20 20.88
N LYS A 393 -2.06 25.88 19.76
CA LYS A 393 -1.39 27.21 19.76
C LYS A 393 -2.06 28.25 20.66
N SER A 394 -3.36 28.15 20.85
CA SER A 394 -4.11 29.03 21.76
C SER A 394 -3.68 28.89 23.23
N ALA A 395 -3.04 27.77 23.60
CA ALA A 395 -2.50 27.58 24.95
C ALA A 395 -1.41 28.59 25.31
N ALA A 396 -0.62 29.08 24.34
CA ALA A 396 0.37 30.14 24.56
C ALA A 396 -0.23 31.48 24.98
N GLN A 397 -1.51 31.72 24.67
CA GLN A 397 -2.25 32.94 25.02
C GLN A 397 -3.16 32.72 26.23
N ALA A 398 -3.16 31.54 26.84
CA ALA A 398 -3.96 31.23 28.00
C ALA A 398 -3.47 31.96 29.26
N ASN A 399 -4.35 32.16 30.23
CA ASN A 399 -4.04 32.83 31.49
C ASN A 399 -3.34 31.87 32.48
N TRP A 400 -2.10 31.54 32.21
CA TRP A 400 -1.28 30.67 33.06
C TRP A 400 -1.07 31.28 34.45
N PRO A 401 -1.13 30.49 35.53
CA PRO A 401 -1.43 29.03 35.61
C PRO A 401 -2.92 28.70 35.71
N TYR A 402 -3.78 29.68 35.56
CA TYR A 402 -5.23 29.54 35.70
C TYR A 402 -5.90 29.15 34.39
N GLY A 403 -7.05 28.46 34.51
CA GLY A 403 -7.78 27.96 33.35
C GLY A 403 -7.54 26.46 33.09
N HIS A 404 -8.10 25.95 32.01
CA HIS A 404 -8.10 24.55 31.68
C HIS A 404 -7.86 24.38 30.18
N ARG A 405 -7.38 23.20 29.81
CA ARG A 405 -7.41 22.70 28.41
C ARG A 405 -8.31 21.48 28.34
N ARG A 406 -9.10 21.41 27.31
CA ARG A 406 -9.97 20.26 27.03
C ARG A 406 -9.24 19.30 26.13
N LEU A 407 -8.96 18.10 26.63
CA LEU A 407 -8.12 17.09 26.02
C LEU A 407 -8.95 15.88 25.61
N LEU A 408 -8.86 15.47 24.35
CA LEU A 408 -9.37 14.20 23.87
C LEU A 408 -8.28 13.16 24.10
N ARG A 409 -8.49 12.26 25.03
CA ARG A 409 -7.52 11.26 25.50
C ARG A 409 -7.92 9.86 25.09
N PHE A 410 -6.92 9.02 24.81
CA PHE A 410 -7.09 7.61 24.47
C PHE A 410 -5.82 6.83 24.77
N SER A 411 -5.93 5.53 24.99
CA SER A 411 -4.77 4.63 25.03
C SER A 411 -4.47 4.09 23.65
N SER A 412 -3.20 3.88 23.35
CA SER A 412 -2.76 3.23 22.12
C SER A 412 -1.83 2.06 22.43
N VAL A 413 -2.03 0.93 21.74
CA VAL A 413 -1.15 -0.22 21.76
C VAL A 413 -0.64 -0.43 20.35
N ILE A 414 0.67 -0.52 20.22
CA ILE A 414 1.37 -0.67 18.94
C ILE A 414 2.10 -2.00 18.95
N HIS A 415 1.63 -2.93 18.14
CA HIS A 415 2.19 -4.28 18.01
C HIS A 415 3.27 -4.32 16.91
N ASN A 416 4.32 -5.09 17.12
CA ASN A 416 5.21 -5.50 16.05
C ASN A 416 4.85 -6.93 15.61
N ILE A 417 4.15 -7.03 14.48
CA ILE A 417 3.73 -8.30 13.88
C ILE A 417 4.66 -8.77 12.75
N GLY A 418 5.76 -8.06 12.54
CA GLY A 418 6.75 -8.34 11.51
C GLY A 418 7.66 -9.54 11.80
N LYS A 419 8.79 -9.56 11.13
CA LYS A 419 9.83 -10.62 11.26
C LYS A 419 11.17 -10.09 11.73
N ALA A 420 11.27 -8.81 12.04
CA ALA A 420 12.42 -8.16 12.65
C ALA A 420 11.95 -7.22 13.75
N ASP A 421 12.80 -6.99 14.74
CA ASP A 421 12.50 -6.01 15.78
C ASP A 421 12.43 -4.59 15.17
N PHE A 422 11.48 -3.80 15.63
CA PHE A 422 11.44 -2.39 15.30
C PHE A 422 12.45 -1.64 16.18
N ARG A 423 13.43 -1.01 15.57
CA ARG A 423 14.50 -0.30 16.29
C ARG A 423 14.69 1.11 15.75
N PRO A 424 14.87 2.11 16.63
CA PRO A 424 15.26 3.46 16.22
C PRO A 424 16.49 3.44 15.34
N ARG A 425 16.49 4.26 14.29
CA ARG A 425 17.60 4.33 13.33
C ARG A 425 18.90 4.85 13.96
N LEU A 426 18.77 5.80 14.90
CA LEU A 426 19.91 6.43 15.56
C LEU A 426 20.29 5.68 16.83
N GLY A 427 21.58 5.55 17.07
CA GLY A 427 22.08 4.91 18.28
C GLY A 427 21.88 5.78 19.54
N ARG A 428 22.08 5.20 20.71
CA ARG A 428 21.88 5.80 22.04
C ARG A 428 22.48 7.19 22.20
N HIS A 429 23.64 7.46 21.61
CA HIS A 429 24.34 8.76 21.68
C HIS A 429 23.57 9.92 21.05
N SER A 430 22.58 9.63 20.23
CA SER A 430 21.72 10.62 19.57
C SER A 430 20.36 10.78 20.25
N TRP A 431 20.07 10.00 21.29
CA TRP A 431 18.81 10.08 21.99
C TRP A 431 18.74 11.31 22.87
N VAL A 432 17.58 11.91 22.99
CA VAL A 432 17.34 13.13 23.74
C VAL A 432 16.74 12.80 25.10
N TRP A 433 17.39 13.27 26.18
CA TRP A 433 16.83 13.17 27.52
C TRP A 433 15.60 14.08 27.65
N HIS A 434 14.53 13.52 28.21
CA HIS A 434 13.27 14.21 28.43
C HIS A 434 13.05 14.45 29.91
N GLU A 435 13.17 15.71 30.36
CA GLU A 435 13.07 16.06 31.79
C GLU A 435 11.71 15.73 32.40
N CYS A 436 10.64 15.92 31.62
CA CYS A 436 9.28 15.66 32.07
C CYS A 436 8.96 14.17 32.21
N HIS A 437 9.46 13.35 31.31
CA HIS A 437 9.24 11.92 31.33
C HIS A 437 10.35 11.14 32.06
N ARG A 438 11.50 11.78 32.33
CA ARG A 438 12.67 11.20 33.02
C ARG A 438 13.21 9.94 32.34
N HIS A 439 13.18 9.92 31.01
CA HIS A 439 13.80 8.92 30.17
C HIS A 439 14.24 9.53 28.84
N TYR A 440 14.97 8.74 28.05
CA TYR A 440 15.41 9.16 26.72
C TYR A 440 14.37 8.86 25.66
N HIS A 441 14.17 9.80 24.74
CA HIS A 441 13.40 9.60 23.51
C HIS A 441 14.35 9.29 22.37
N SER A 442 14.09 8.16 21.69
CA SER A 442 14.95 7.64 20.63
C SER A 442 14.54 8.09 19.23
N MET A 443 13.30 8.53 19.06
CA MET A 443 12.75 9.05 17.81
C MET A 443 12.15 10.43 18.05
N ASP A 444 12.38 11.37 17.14
CA ASP A 444 11.79 12.72 17.19
C ASP A 444 10.27 12.66 17.03
N ILE A 445 9.79 11.78 16.15
CA ILE A 445 8.37 11.56 15.91
C ILE A 445 8.12 10.06 15.75
N PHE A 446 7.46 9.47 16.73
CA PHE A 446 7.04 8.07 16.65
C PHE A 446 5.58 7.95 16.19
N THR A 447 4.70 8.78 16.75
CA THR A 447 3.28 8.84 16.35
C THR A 447 2.86 10.26 16.00
N TYR A 448 1.79 10.36 15.23
CA TYR A 448 1.17 11.64 14.87
C TYR A 448 -0.35 11.55 15.07
N TYR A 449 -0.91 12.51 15.81
CA TYR A 449 -2.32 12.55 16.12
C TYR A 449 -3.00 13.73 15.44
N ASP A 450 -4.09 13.49 14.71
CA ASP A 450 -4.89 14.51 14.04
C ASP A 450 -6.38 14.37 14.36
N LEU A 451 -7.07 15.48 14.49
CA LEU A 451 -8.51 15.55 14.38
C LEU A 451 -8.86 16.29 13.09
N LEU A 452 -9.54 15.60 12.19
CA LEU A 452 -9.88 16.10 10.86
C LEU A 452 -11.40 16.34 10.77
N SER A 453 -11.81 17.33 9.99
CA SER A 453 -13.18 17.42 9.50
C SER A 453 -13.47 16.30 8.50
N LEU A 454 -14.75 16.06 8.19
CA LEU A 454 -15.15 15.00 7.25
C LEU A 454 -14.61 15.20 5.82
N ASN A 455 -14.18 16.42 5.47
CA ASN A 455 -13.51 16.72 4.20
C ASN A 455 -11.97 16.60 4.25
N GLY A 456 -11.41 16.09 5.37
CA GLY A 456 -9.97 15.89 5.54
C GLY A 456 -9.18 17.10 6.02
N THR A 457 -9.82 18.25 6.32
CA THR A 457 -9.14 19.43 6.84
C THR A 457 -8.85 19.28 8.33
N LYS A 458 -7.65 19.64 8.79
CA LYS A 458 -7.30 19.65 10.21
C LYS A 458 -8.13 20.68 10.97
N VAL A 459 -8.76 20.26 12.07
CA VAL A 459 -9.60 21.10 12.93
C VAL A 459 -9.01 21.34 14.32
N ALA A 460 -8.06 20.51 14.74
CA ALA A 460 -7.22 20.73 15.90
C ALA A 460 -5.75 20.75 15.46
N ASP A 461 -4.92 21.46 16.22
CA ASP A 461 -3.48 21.36 16.02
C ASP A 461 -3.05 19.93 16.45
N GLY A 462 -2.82 19.08 15.45
CA GLY A 462 -2.22 17.78 15.67
C GLY A 462 -0.81 17.94 16.21
N HIS A 463 -0.38 17.05 17.07
CA HIS A 463 0.97 17.10 17.58
C HIS A 463 1.73 15.81 17.28
N LYS A 464 3.03 15.95 17.30
CA LYS A 464 3.99 14.89 17.18
C LYS A 464 4.21 14.31 18.56
N ALA A 465 4.00 13.03 18.73
CA ALA A 465 4.34 12.35 19.95
C ALA A 465 5.70 11.65 19.76
N SER A 466 6.64 12.03 20.63
CA SER A 466 7.92 11.38 20.78
C SER A 466 7.87 10.65 22.11
N PHE A 467 8.04 9.35 22.06
CA PHE A 467 8.02 8.50 23.24
C PHE A 467 9.27 7.62 23.30
N CYS A 468 9.50 7.00 24.43
CA CYS A 468 10.42 5.89 24.53
C CYS A 468 9.74 4.63 24.03
N LEU A 469 10.47 3.75 23.34
CA LEU A 469 9.98 2.50 22.80
C LEU A 469 10.40 1.33 23.70
N GLU A 470 9.43 0.56 24.20
CA GLU A 470 9.70 -0.60 25.06
C GLU A 470 8.72 -1.75 24.82
N ASP A 471 9.11 -2.93 25.24
CA ASP A 471 8.22 -4.11 25.26
C ASP A 471 7.35 -4.07 26.53
N THR A 472 6.18 -3.45 26.44
CA THR A 472 5.24 -3.42 27.59
C THR A 472 4.75 -4.84 27.90
N GLU A 473 4.34 -5.59 26.88
CA GLU A 473 3.94 -7.00 26.99
C GLU A 473 4.27 -7.75 25.69
N CYS A 474 4.29 -9.08 25.74
CA CYS A 474 4.59 -9.94 24.62
C CYS A 474 3.63 -11.13 24.56
N HIS A 475 3.52 -11.76 23.40
CA HIS A 475 2.86 -13.05 23.26
C HIS A 475 3.55 -14.13 24.12
N GLU A 476 2.80 -15.17 24.49
CA GLU A 476 3.32 -16.30 25.25
C GLU A 476 4.56 -16.93 24.57
N GLY A 477 5.64 -17.08 25.32
CA GLY A 477 6.91 -17.63 24.82
C GLY A 477 7.87 -16.60 24.21
N VAL A 478 7.49 -15.32 24.08
CA VAL A 478 8.37 -14.24 23.62
C VAL A 478 8.91 -13.48 24.83
N SER A 479 10.22 -13.28 24.86
CA SER A 479 10.90 -12.53 25.94
C SER A 479 11.06 -11.06 25.56
N LYS A 480 10.77 -10.17 26.51
CA LYS A 480 11.04 -8.73 26.36
C LYS A 480 12.53 -8.48 26.20
N GLN A 481 12.89 -7.59 25.27
CA GLN A 481 14.29 -7.22 24.99
C GLN A 481 14.54 -5.72 25.20
N TYR A 482 13.50 -4.88 25.10
CA TYR A 482 13.61 -3.43 25.11
C TYR A 482 12.91 -2.84 26.32
N GLU A 483 13.58 -1.86 26.94
CA GLU A 483 13.08 -1.13 28.11
C GLU A 483 13.55 0.32 28.14
N CYS A 484 12.73 1.21 28.61
CA CYS A 484 13.01 2.64 28.75
C CYS A 484 13.83 2.94 30.02
N ALA A 485 13.66 2.12 31.04
CA ALA A 485 14.31 2.30 32.34
C ALA A 485 15.85 2.15 32.24
N ASN A 486 16.57 2.85 33.11
CA ASN A 486 18.02 2.73 33.26
C ASN A 486 18.85 2.93 31.98
N PHE A 487 18.38 3.77 31.07
CA PHE A 487 18.99 3.96 29.75
C PHE A 487 19.09 2.63 28.98
N GLY A 488 18.03 1.85 29.03
CA GLY A 488 17.90 0.59 28.31
C GLY A 488 17.91 0.74 26.80
N GLU A 489 18.04 -0.36 26.08
CA GLU A 489 17.86 -0.36 24.62
C GLU A 489 16.39 -0.16 24.29
N GLN A 490 16.10 0.69 23.30
CA GLN A 490 14.74 0.98 22.85
C GLN A 490 14.39 0.25 21.56
N GLY A 491 13.15 -0.21 21.48
CA GLY A 491 12.60 -0.92 20.33
C GLY A 491 11.31 -1.63 20.68
N ILE A 492 10.76 -2.37 19.73
CA ILE A 492 9.63 -3.27 19.92
C ILE A 492 10.00 -4.62 19.30
N THR A 493 10.12 -5.63 20.14
CA THR A 493 10.44 -7.01 19.75
C THR A 493 9.33 -7.61 18.88
N VAL A 494 9.69 -8.49 17.95
CA VAL A 494 8.69 -9.28 17.20
C VAL A 494 7.77 -10.04 18.16
N GLY A 495 6.46 -9.85 18.00
CA GLY A 495 5.44 -10.47 18.86
C GLY A 495 5.25 -9.79 20.22
N CYS A 496 5.84 -8.61 20.42
CA CYS A 496 5.59 -7.74 21.56
C CYS A 496 4.85 -6.48 21.13
N TRP A 497 4.40 -5.71 22.12
CA TRP A 497 3.76 -4.42 21.88
C TRP A 497 4.13 -3.41 22.95
N ASP A 498 4.04 -2.15 22.54
CA ASP A 498 4.20 -1.00 23.40
C ASP A 498 2.84 -0.39 23.72
N LEU A 499 2.58 -0.08 25.00
CA LEU A 499 1.32 0.49 25.51
C LEU A 499 1.52 1.93 25.96
N TYR A 500 0.94 2.87 25.26
CA TYR A 500 0.82 4.27 25.66
C TYR A 500 -0.54 4.52 26.28
N ARG A 501 -0.55 4.59 27.62
CA ARG A 501 -1.79 4.77 28.39
C ARG A 501 -2.36 6.17 28.22
N HIS A 502 -3.67 6.25 28.28
CA HIS A 502 -4.43 7.50 28.20
C HIS A 502 -4.07 8.55 29.28
N ASP A 503 -3.42 8.17 30.39
CA ASP A 503 -3.00 9.04 31.49
C ASP A 503 -1.57 9.58 31.33
N ILE A 504 -0.84 9.20 30.29
CA ILE A 504 0.50 9.72 29.98
C ILE A 504 0.38 11.13 29.40
N ASP A 505 1.32 12.02 29.73
CA ASP A 505 1.39 13.36 29.13
C ASP A 505 1.59 13.26 27.62
N CYS A 506 0.96 14.17 26.90
CA CYS A 506 0.95 14.20 25.44
C CYS A 506 0.19 13.05 24.73
N GLN A 507 -0.42 12.13 25.46
CA GLN A 507 -1.29 11.08 24.91
C GLN A 507 -2.73 11.62 24.75
N TRP A 508 -2.89 12.69 23.94
CA TRP A 508 -4.16 13.38 23.70
C TRP A 508 -4.15 14.24 22.43
N ILE A 509 -5.30 14.79 22.09
CA ILE A 509 -5.44 15.94 21.19
C ILE A 509 -6.11 17.07 21.99
N ASP A 510 -5.52 18.26 21.97
CA ASP A 510 -6.11 19.46 22.61
C ASP A 510 -7.26 19.98 21.73
N ILE A 511 -8.49 19.78 22.20
CA ILE A 511 -9.73 20.14 21.51
C ILE A 511 -10.42 21.36 22.11
N THR A 512 -9.69 22.19 22.89
CA THR A 512 -10.26 23.36 23.57
C THR A 512 -10.96 24.31 22.60
N ASP A 513 -10.39 24.47 21.40
CA ASP A 513 -10.90 25.38 20.36
C ASP A 513 -11.84 24.68 19.35
N VAL A 514 -12.11 23.39 19.55
CA VAL A 514 -12.93 22.59 18.63
C VAL A 514 -14.41 22.70 18.99
N LYS A 515 -15.25 23.02 18.02
CA LYS A 515 -16.70 23.07 18.20
C LYS A 515 -17.32 21.67 18.23
N PRO A 516 -18.50 21.49 18.87
CA PRO A 516 -19.26 20.25 18.71
C PRO A 516 -19.51 19.91 17.24
N GLY A 517 -19.34 18.65 16.86
CA GLY A 517 -19.47 18.23 15.47
C GLY A 517 -19.08 16.78 15.23
N ASN A 518 -19.01 16.41 13.93
CA ASN A 518 -18.54 15.10 13.48
C ASN A 518 -17.17 15.28 12.82
N TYR A 519 -16.24 14.42 13.19
CA TYR A 519 -14.83 14.50 12.84
C TYR A 519 -14.27 13.13 12.48
N ILE A 520 -13.01 13.10 12.10
CA ILE A 520 -12.20 11.90 11.91
C ILE A 520 -11.01 12.02 12.87
N LEU A 521 -10.89 11.07 13.80
CA LEU A 521 -9.65 10.89 14.55
C LEU A 521 -8.69 10.06 13.69
N GLN A 522 -7.48 10.58 13.49
CA GLN A 522 -6.43 9.90 12.77
C GLN A 522 -5.20 9.72 13.66
N VAL A 523 -4.65 8.52 13.67
CA VAL A 523 -3.37 8.20 14.32
C VAL A 523 -2.45 7.57 13.28
N ILE A 524 -1.22 8.08 13.15
CA ILE A 524 -0.22 7.56 12.22
C ILE A 524 1.03 7.18 13.01
N ILE A 525 1.53 5.97 12.80
CA ILE A 525 2.77 5.46 13.37
C ILE A 525 3.89 5.65 12.34
N ASN A 526 5.12 5.93 12.81
CA ASN A 526 6.30 6.09 11.95
C ASN A 526 6.03 7.00 10.72
N PRO A 527 5.46 8.20 10.94
CA PRO A 527 4.91 9.04 9.86
C PRO A 527 5.98 9.56 8.88
N ASN A 528 7.24 9.57 9.30
CA ASN A 528 8.38 9.97 8.47
C ASN A 528 9.05 8.79 7.75
N PHE A 529 8.56 7.56 7.95
CA PHE A 529 9.17 6.34 7.41
C PHE A 529 10.67 6.22 7.76
N GLU A 530 11.02 6.60 8.99
CA GLU A 530 12.42 6.58 9.47
C GLU A 530 12.93 5.16 9.64
N VAL A 531 12.09 4.27 10.13
CA VAL A 531 12.35 2.84 10.23
C VAL A 531 11.62 2.13 9.10
N ALA A 532 12.30 1.21 8.44
CA ALA A 532 11.70 0.43 7.37
C ALA A 532 10.79 -0.66 7.94
N GLU A 533 9.65 -0.87 7.28
CA GLU A 533 8.64 -1.85 7.67
C GLU A 533 8.26 -2.71 6.46
N SER A 534 7.70 -3.88 6.70
CA SER A 534 7.21 -4.75 5.63
C SER A 534 5.95 -4.22 4.96
N ASP A 535 5.13 -3.48 5.71
CA ASP A 535 3.91 -2.81 5.25
C ASP A 535 3.76 -1.45 5.92
N PHE A 536 3.68 -0.38 5.13
CA PHE A 536 3.38 0.96 5.62
C PHE A 536 1.90 1.32 5.50
N THR A 537 1.09 0.50 4.83
CA THR A 537 -0.33 0.83 4.59
C THR A 537 -1.19 0.63 5.83
N ASN A 538 -0.70 -0.12 6.81
CA ASN A 538 -1.36 -0.38 8.10
C ASN A 538 -0.87 0.54 9.24
N ASN A 539 0.04 1.48 8.95
CA ASN A 539 0.59 2.44 9.91
C ASN A 539 -0.40 3.56 10.29
N ALA A 540 -1.47 3.72 9.57
CA ALA A 540 -2.50 4.71 9.84
C ALA A 540 -3.78 4.07 10.35
N MET A 541 -4.42 4.71 11.31
CA MET A 541 -5.76 4.37 11.79
C MET A 541 -6.68 5.57 11.65
N ARG A 542 -7.93 5.35 11.27
CA ARG A 542 -8.97 6.37 11.23
C ARG A 542 -10.25 5.87 11.89
N CYS A 543 -10.87 6.76 12.69
CA CYS A 543 -12.15 6.54 13.33
C CYS A 543 -13.10 7.69 13.03
N TYR A 544 -14.38 7.41 12.83
CA TYR A 544 -15.39 8.46 12.94
C TYR A 544 -15.47 8.90 14.39
N CYS A 545 -15.41 10.21 14.60
CA CYS A 545 -15.42 10.84 15.92
C CYS A 545 -16.62 11.80 16.03
N LYS A 546 -17.52 11.54 16.94
CA LYS A 546 -18.61 12.45 17.28
C LYS A 546 -18.29 13.16 18.60
N TYR A 547 -18.28 14.48 18.58
CA TYR A 547 -18.08 15.34 19.74
C TYR A 547 -19.30 16.24 19.93
N ASP A 548 -19.98 16.18 21.10
CA ASP A 548 -21.18 16.99 21.40
C ASP A 548 -20.91 18.22 22.28
N GLY A 549 -19.64 18.45 22.64
CA GLY A 549 -19.22 19.52 23.55
C GLY A 549 -18.90 19.02 24.96
N ASN A 550 -19.42 17.85 25.36
CA ASN A 550 -19.19 17.27 26.70
C ASN A 550 -18.68 15.83 26.61
N ARG A 551 -19.02 15.12 25.55
CA ARG A 551 -18.71 13.71 25.36
C ARG A 551 -18.15 13.47 23.97
N VAL A 552 -17.39 12.40 23.84
CA VAL A 552 -16.84 11.91 22.57
C VAL A 552 -17.21 10.44 22.39
N TRP A 553 -17.49 10.07 21.15
CA TRP A 553 -17.67 8.67 20.71
C TRP A 553 -16.84 8.44 19.47
N LEU A 554 -16.12 7.34 19.47
CA LEU A 554 -15.49 6.80 18.28
C LEU A 554 -16.29 5.61 17.77
N HIS A 555 -16.27 5.38 16.48
CA HIS A 555 -16.86 4.20 15.85
C HIS A 555 -16.24 3.95 14.47
N LYS A 556 -16.34 2.71 14.03
CA LYS A 556 -15.76 2.25 12.75
C LYS A 556 -14.28 2.60 12.64
N CYS A 557 -13.52 2.33 13.68
CA CYS A 557 -12.07 2.44 13.63
C CYS A 557 -11.49 1.37 12.72
N HIS A 558 -10.68 1.77 11.76
CA HIS A 558 -10.05 0.86 10.80
C HIS A 558 -8.62 1.27 10.52
N LEU A 559 -7.81 0.30 10.12
CA LEU A 559 -6.44 0.49 9.69
C LEU A 559 -6.39 0.79 8.19
N GLY A 560 -5.44 1.62 7.77
CA GLY A 560 -5.20 1.99 6.38
C GLY A 560 -5.54 3.45 6.06
N GLU A 561 -4.90 3.97 5.03
CA GLU A 561 -5.06 5.38 4.61
C GLU A 561 -6.37 5.64 3.85
N THR A 562 -6.98 4.61 3.28
CA THR A 562 -7.98 4.71 2.21
C THR A 562 -9.33 4.15 2.59
N GLY A 563 -10.02 4.51 3.53
CA GLY A 563 -11.37 3.95 3.77
C GLY A 563 -12.43 4.98 4.16
N CYS A 564 -12.00 6.08 4.72
CA CYS A 564 -12.92 6.96 5.41
C CYS A 564 -13.57 8.05 4.55
N CYS A 565 -12.96 8.46 3.45
CA CYS A 565 -13.38 9.68 2.75
C CYS A 565 -13.93 9.47 1.34
N SER A 566 -13.96 8.23 0.85
CA SER A 566 -14.59 7.86 -0.43
C SER A 566 -16.02 7.33 -0.28
N LEU A 567 -16.51 7.15 0.95
CA LEU A 567 -17.92 6.85 1.15
C LEU A 567 -18.75 8.10 0.82
N GLY A 568 -19.39 8.11 -0.33
CA GLY A 568 -20.40 9.09 -0.65
C GLY A 568 -21.45 9.13 0.48
N LEU A 569 -22.05 10.27 0.71
CA LEU A 569 -23.17 10.47 1.67
C LEU A 569 -24.30 9.42 1.53
N SER A 570 -24.29 8.62 0.45
CA SER A 570 -25.19 7.50 0.19
C SER A 570 -24.98 6.29 1.09
N ASP A 571 -23.76 6.05 1.59
CA ASP A 571 -23.37 4.81 2.27
C ASP A 571 -23.48 4.86 3.80
N LEU A 572 -23.91 6.00 4.32
CA LEU A 572 -24.19 6.13 5.75
C LEU A 572 -25.48 5.36 6.13
N PRO A 573 -25.43 4.51 7.17
CA PRO A 573 -26.63 3.86 7.69
C PRO A 573 -27.75 4.87 7.97
N GLY A 574 -28.99 4.49 7.71
CA GLY A 574 -30.16 5.38 7.85
C GLY A 574 -30.27 6.06 9.22
N SER A 575 -29.82 5.38 10.27
CA SER A 575 -29.71 5.94 11.65
C SER A 575 -28.72 7.13 11.75
N ILE A 576 -27.64 7.13 10.97
CA ILE A 576 -26.65 8.22 10.95
C ILE A 576 -27.15 9.38 10.08
N LYS A 577 -27.81 9.10 8.94
CA LYS A 577 -28.46 10.13 8.10
C LYS A 577 -29.51 10.93 8.89
N GLN A 578 -30.28 10.24 9.72
CA GLN A 578 -31.32 10.86 10.57
C GLN A 578 -30.72 11.72 11.70
N LEU A 579 -29.56 11.32 12.25
CA LEU A 579 -28.80 12.09 13.22
C LEU A 579 -28.09 13.33 12.66
N MET A 580 -27.78 13.31 11.35
CA MET A 580 -27.14 14.43 10.64
C MET A 580 -28.14 15.45 10.07
N GLY A 581 -29.46 15.28 10.29
CA GLY A 581 -30.50 16.20 9.81
C GLY A 581 -30.69 16.20 8.28
N MET A 582 -30.23 15.17 7.58
CA MET A 582 -30.38 14.99 6.14
C MET A 582 -31.67 14.20 5.84
N LYS A 583 -32.52 14.77 4.96
CA LYS A 583 -33.74 14.12 4.47
C LYS A 583 -33.43 13.21 3.28
#